data_61b6b3f91da1d61116901f236edb17cc
#
_entry.id   61b6b3f91da1d61116901f236edb17cc
#
_cell.length_a   1.000
_cell.length_b   1.000
_cell.length_c   1.000
_cell.angle_alpha   90.00
_cell.angle_beta   90.00
_cell.angle_gamma   90.00
#
_symmetry.space_group_name_H-M   'P 1'
#
loop_
_entity.id
_entity.type
_entity.pdbx_description
1 polymer ?
#
loop_
_entity_poly.entity_id
_entity_poly.type
_entity_poly.pdbx_seq_one_letter_code
_entity_poly.pdbx_strand_id
1 'polypeptide(L)'
;MAAGSCLPEDMIRETLLRLPVQSLLRFQVVCKRWLALITSSDFILTHCKHRPKHSIMLTNTWFGENYGISVLEADAKGKPEHRNLPSSLMNNVVKCRGIGSSNGLLCVYVKNTHNVDYFLWNLATRKHRLLLFPPTLGHYTPRTFGFGFVPETSDYKLLIIDDASFDGHLNLKALVYTLSTDSWKEVEGVTASRSYLSPKISVVVQGMWYDLIFREEENIVQGTLREPRKVPSILKFNMVKDVFSKIEDGLPYDNACGRNLNLMEYKRITCYGRLQG
;
A
#
# COMPACT_ATOMS: atom_id res chain seq x y z
N MET A 1 35.83 22.41 37.64
CA MET A 1 34.78 21.53 37.05
C MET A 1 34.27 22.25 35.83
N ALA A 2 34.66 21.80 34.64
CA ALA A 2 34.19 22.38 33.37
C ALA A 2 32.71 22.07 33.21
N ALA A 3 31.85 23.11 33.18
CA ALA A 3 30.48 22.97 32.77
C ALA A 3 30.47 22.49 31.31
N GLY A 4 30.23 21.21 31.12
CA GLY A 4 30.07 20.67 29.79
C GLY A 4 28.93 21.42 29.11
N SER A 5 29.24 22.16 28.04
CA SER A 5 28.27 22.85 27.20
C SER A 5 27.35 21.81 26.58
N CYS A 6 26.22 21.55 27.25
CA CYS A 6 25.17 20.69 26.71
C CYS A 6 24.57 21.42 25.52
N LEU A 7 24.61 20.82 24.32
CA LEU A 7 23.96 21.37 23.15
C LEU A 7 22.48 21.62 23.44
N PRO A 8 21.93 22.76 22.97
CA PRO A 8 20.50 23.02 23.05
C PRO A 8 19.67 21.87 22.47
N GLU A 9 18.52 21.59 23.07
CA GLU A 9 17.68 20.46 22.68
C GLU A 9 17.23 20.53 21.22
N ASP A 10 16.91 21.75 20.78
CA ASP A 10 16.50 21.99 19.40
C ASP A 10 17.60 21.64 18.39
N MET A 11 18.86 21.94 18.71
CA MET A 11 19.99 21.58 17.85
C MET A 11 20.21 20.07 17.81
N ILE A 12 20.03 19.39 18.95
CA ILE A 12 20.09 17.93 18.99
C ILE A 12 18.97 17.34 18.11
N ARG A 13 17.75 17.83 18.27
CA ARG A 13 16.58 17.39 17.50
C ARG A 13 16.79 17.60 16.00
N GLU A 14 17.21 18.78 15.57
CA GLU A 14 17.49 19.08 14.16
C GLU A 14 18.60 18.20 13.57
N THR A 15 19.65 17.96 14.35
CA THR A 15 20.73 17.05 13.92
C THR A 15 20.22 15.63 13.74
N LEU A 16 19.46 15.11 14.70
CA LEU A 16 18.91 13.77 14.66
C LEU A 16 17.90 13.60 13.49
N LEU A 17 17.09 14.62 13.20
CA LEU A 17 16.14 14.58 12.07
C LEU A 17 16.82 14.38 10.70
N ARG A 18 18.08 14.78 10.56
CA ARG A 18 18.87 14.63 9.32
C ARG A 18 19.53 13.26 9.20
N LEU A 19 19.58 12.47 10.24
CA LEU A 19 20.30 11.20 10.27
C LEU A 19 19.50 10.05 9.67
N PRO A 20 20.17 9.08 9.05
CA PRO A 20 19.56 7.82 8.61
C PRO A 20 18.91 7.06 9.77
N VAL A 21 17.81 6.34 9.49
CA VAL A 21 17.12 5.52 10.51
C VAL A 21 18.06 4.55 11.22
N GLN A 22 19.00 3.95 10.49
CA GLN A 22 20.00 3.04 11.08
C GLN A 22 20.90 3.74 12.11
N SER A 23 21.25 5.01 11.89
CA SER A 23 22.01 5.81 12.85
C SER A 23 21.14 6.16 14.06
N LEU A 24 19.88 6.53 13.84
CA LEU A 24 18.93 6.81 14.91
C LEU A 24 18.72 5.60 15.81
N LEU A 25 18.61 4.39 15.25
CA LEU A 25 18.51 3.15 16.03
C LEU A 25 19.73 2.92 16.93
N ARG A 26 20.93 3.24 16.43
CA ARG A 26 22.17 3.16 17.23
C ARG A 26 22.17 4.24 18.32
N PHE A 27 21.63 5.42 18.06
CA PHE A 27 21.62 6.52 19.01
C PHE A 27 20.57 6.39 20.12
N GLN A 28 19.60 5.48 19.97
CA GLN A 28 18.66 5.16 21.06
C GLN A 28 19.35 4.64 22.32
N VAL A 29 20.53 4.06 22.22
CA VAL A 29 21.27 3.53 23.39
C VAL A 29 22.20 4.54 24.04
N VAL A 30 22.35 5.75 23.49
CA VAL A 30 23.27 6.78 24.01
C VAL A 30 22.81 7.31 25.36
N CYS A 31 21.53 7.70 25.49
CA CYS A 31 20.95 8.11 26.75
C CYS A 31 19.42 8.06 26.71
N LYS A 32 18.78 8.05 27.90
CA LYS A 32 17.31 8.02 28.04
C LYS A 32 16.61 9.16 27.32
N ARG A 33 17.21 10.37 27.31
CA ARG A 33 16.66 11.55 26.64
C ARG A 33 16.61 11.36 25.11
N TRP A 34 17.66 10.84 24.51
CA TRP A 34 17.70 10.54 23.07
C TRP A 34 16.74 9.41 22.70
N LEU A 35 16.66 8.39 23.55
CA LEU A 35 15.67 7.32 23.35
C LEU A 35 14.26 7.91 23.34
N ALA A 36 13.88 8.69 24.35
CA ALA A 36 12.56 9.29 24.43
C ALA A 36 12.26 10.22 23.25
N LEU A 37 13.23 11.03 22.81
CA LEU A 37 13.09 11.91 21.67
C LEU A 37 12.89 11.12 20.37
N ILE A 38 13.77 10.16 20.07
CA ILE A 38 13.76 9.40 18.81
C ILE A 38 12.52 8.51 18.70
N THR A 39 11.96 8.03 19.82
CA THR A 39 10.77 7.18 19.85
C THR A 39 9.46 7.96 19.94
N SER A 40 9.51 9.27 20.12
CA SER A 40 8.30 10.10 20.19
C SER A 40 7.57 10.12 18.83
N SER A 41 6.25 10.12 18.88
CA SER A 41 5.41 10.14 17.67
C SER A 41 5.67 11.39 16.82
N ASP A 42 5.86 12.55 17.46
CA ASP A 42 6.16 13.81 16.77
C ASP A 42 7.50 13.74 16.01
N PHE A 43 8.56 13.22 16.65
CA PHE A 43 9.85 13.05 15.99
C PHE A 43 9.75 12.11 14.81
N ILE A 44 9.09 10.95 14.97
CA ILE A 44 8.93 9.94 13.92
C ILE A 44 8.19 10.55 12.72
N LEU A 45 7.06 11.21 12.95
CA LEU A 45 6.28 11.84 11.88
C LEU A 45 7.06 12.95 11.17
N THR A 46 7.79 13.78 11.93
CA THR A 46 8.62 14.85 11.38
C THR A 46 9.76 14.26 10.55
N HIS A 47 10.46 13.25 11.04
CA HIS A 47 11.54 12.57 10.33
C HIS A 47 11.05 11.94 9.02
N CYS A 48 9.88 11.31 9.01
CA CYS A 48 9.26 10.76 7.80
C CYS A 48 8.94 11.85 6.75
N LYS A 49 8.57 13.06 7.19
CA LYS A 49 8.29 14.18 6.28
C LYS A 49 9.55 14.79 5.67
N HIS A 50 10.67 14.83 6.40
CA HIS A 50 11.94 15.43 5.96
C HIS A 50 12.73 14.54 5.00
N ARG A 51 12.40 13.26 4.92
CA ARG A 51 13.11 12.37 4.01
C ARG A 51 12.57 12.43 2.60
N PRO A 52 13.46 12.38 1.59
CA PRO A 52 13.02 12.11 0.23
C PRO A 52 12.21 10.82 0.27
N LYS A 53 11.02 10.85 -0.31
CA LYS A 53 10.20 9.64 -0.46
C LYS A 53 10.95 8.71 -1.41
N HIS A 54 11.65 7.73 -0.87
CA HIS A 54 12.17 6.64 -1.67
C HIS A 54 10.98 5.87 -2.20
N SER A 55 10.82 5.86 -3.52
CA SER A 55 9.83 5.00 -4.15
C SER A 55 10.33 3.57 -4.02
N ILE A 56 9.66 2.78 -3.19
CA ILE A 56 9.95 1.36 -3.07
C ILE A 56 9.20 0.67 -4.20
N MET A 57 9.91 0.27 -5.22
CA MET A 57 9.36 -0.61 -6.24
C MET A 57 9.53 -2.05 -5.78
N LEU A 58 8.42 -2.72 -5.56
CA LEU A 58 8.40 -4.11 -5.16
C LEU A 58 8.24 -4.96 -6.40
N THR A 59 9.29 -5.71 -6.70
CA THR A 59 9.22 -6.74 -7.74
C THR A 59 9.20 -8.10 -7.08
N ASN A 60 8.26 -8.94 -7.49
CA ASN A 60 8.30 -10.35 -7.12
C ASN A 60 9.41 -10.99 -7.95
N THR A 61 10.50 -11.34 -7.32
CA THR A 61 11.60 -12.03 -7.96
C THR A 61 11.63 -13.47 -7.51
N TRP A 62 11.63 -14.37 -8.48
CA TRP A 62 11.87 -15.78 -8.25
C TRP A 62 13.38 -16.04 -8.42
N PHE A 63 14.04 -16.43 -7.34
CA PHE A 63 15.42 -16.88 -7.40
C PHE A 63 15.50 -18.34 -6.93
N GLY A 64 15.40 -19.28 -7.86
CA GLY A 64 15.41 -20.69 -7.52
C GLY A 64 14.26 -21.09 -6.59
N GLU A 65 14.56 -21.54 -5.38
CA GLU A 65 13.55 -21.93 -4.39
C GLU A 65 13.08 -20.78 -3.48
N ASN A 66 13.59 -19.56 -3.69
CA ASN A 66 13.31 -18.44 -2.79
C ASN A 66 12.52 -17.33 -3.44
N TYR A 67 11.45 -16.89 -2.77
CA TYR A 67 10.73 -15.67 -3.12
C TYR A 67 11.45 -14.47 -2.46
N GLY A 68 11.87 -13.51 -3.28
CA GLY A 68 12.48 -12.28 -2.80
C GLY A 68 11.60 -11.06 -3.10
N ILE A 69 11.75 -10.03 -2.30
CA ILE A 69 11.23 -8.70 -2.59
C ILE A 69 12.42 -7.83 -2.93
N SER A 70 12.43 -7.30 -4.15
CA SER A 70 13.42 -6.31 -4.55
C SER A 70 12.95 -4.92 -4.13
N VAL A 71 13.79 -4.22 -3.41
CA VAL A 71 13.59 -2.83 -3.02
C VAL A 71 14.44 -1.97 -3.95
N LEU A 72 13.78 -1.13 -4.73
CA LEU A 72 14.43 -0.12 -5.57
C LEU A 72 14.28 1.24 -4.91
N GLU A 73 15.38 1.94 -4.69
CA GLU A 73 15.37 3.35 -4.30
C GLU A 73 15.36 4.20 -5.57
N ALA A 74 14.38 5.11 -5.70
CA ALA A 74 14.15 5.90 -6.92
C ALA A 74 15.32 6.80 -7.32
N ASP A 75 16.19 7.19 -6.38
CA ASP A 75 17.31 8.10 -6.60
C ASP A 75 18.69 7.41 -6.51
N ALA A 76 18.73 6.11 -6.28
CA ALA A 76 19.98 5.38 -6.20
C ALA A 76 20.49 5.06 -7.62
N LYS A 77 21.62 5.62 -8.01
CA LYS A 77 22.38 5.17 -9.20
C LYS A 77 23.00 3.78 -8.97
N GLY A 78 22.40 2.94 -8.12
CA GLY A 78 22.89 1.65 -7.70
C GLY A 78 22.02 0.49 -8.19
N LYS A 79 22.55 -0.73 -8.09
CA LYS A 79 21.79 -1.95 -8.34
C LYS A 79 20.66 -2.06 -7.31
N PRO A 80 19.47 -2.57 -7.70
CA PRO A 80 18.39 -2.81 -6.76
C PRO A 80 18.89 -3.69 -5.62
N GLU A 81 18.63 -3.28 -4.38
CA GLU A 81 18.95 -4.09 -3.22
C GLU A 81 17.91 -5.21 -3.10
N HIS A 82 18.33 -6.45 -3.32
CA HIS A 82 17.50 -7.62 -3.10
C HIS A 82 17.42 -7.94 -1.62
N ARG A 83 16.24 -7.96 -1.06
CA ARG A 83 16.00 -8.38 0.31
C ARG A 83 15.13 -9.62 0.33
N ASN A 84 15.64 -10.67 0.94
CA ASN A 84 14.89 -11.89 1.16
C ASN A 84 13.84 -11.67 2.25
N LEU A 85 12.71 -12.33 2.10
CA LEU A 85 11.75 -12.44 3.18
C LEU A 85 12.40 -13.07 4.41
N PRO A 86 11.97 -12.71 5.63
CA PRO A 86 12.38 -13.41 6.83
C PRO A 86 12.16 -14.92 6.69
N SER A 87 13.15 -15.73 7.10
CA SER A 87 13.10 -17.19 6.96
C SER A 87 11.86 -17.82 7.61
N SER A 88 11.34 -17.20 8.68
CA SER A 88 10.08 -17.61 9.32
C SER A 88 8.86 -17.54 8.41
N LEU A 89 8.91 -16.78 7.32
CA LEU A 89 7.82 -16.59 6.34
C LEU A 89 7.99 -17.45 5.10
N MET A 90 9.11 -18.19 4.98
CA MET A 90 9.51 -18.86 3.74
C MET A 90 8.97 -20.28 3.59
N ASN A 91 8.30 -20.83 4.62
CA ASN A 91 7.84 -22.21 4.57
C ASN A 91 6.67 -22.36 3.58
N ASN A 92 6.88 -23.15 2.53
CA ASN A 92 5.85 -23.49 1.53
C ASN A 92 5.17 -22.28 0.85
N VAL A 93 5.92 -21.22 0.60
CA VAL A 93 5.41 -20.02 -0.06
C VAL A 93 5.12 -20.31 -1.53
N VAL A 94 3.86 -20.17 -1.92
CA VAL A 94 3.37 -20.32 -3.30
C VAL A 94 3.37 -18.96 -4.02
N LYS A 95 3.09 -17.88 -3.30
CA LYS A 95 3.03 -16.52 -3.85
C LYS A 95 3.36 -15.49 -2.78
N CYS A 96 4.17 -14.53 -3.15
CA CYS A 96 4.44 -13.36 -2.32
C CYS A 96 4.20 -12.09 -3.14
N ARG A 97 3.60 -11.08 -2.52
CA ARG A 97 3.34 -9.78 -3.16
C ARG A 97 3.47 -8.65 -2.15
N GLY A 98 4.17 -7.59 -2.53
CA GLY A 98 4.06 -6.31 -1.84
C GLY A 98 2.69 -5.69 -2.11
N ILE A 99 1.99 -5.31 -1.05
CA ILE A 99 0.68 -4.66 -1.11
C ILE A 99 0.85 -3.15 -1.26
N GLY A 100 1.71 -2.58 -0.46
CA GLY A 100 1.98 -1.15 -0.43
C GLY A 100 3.01 -0.80 0.65
N SER A 101 3.49 0.42 0.58
CA SER A 101 4.42 0.95 1.58
C SER A 101 4.01 2.35 2.01
N SER A 102 4.18 2.64 3.30
CA SER A 102 3.92 3.97 3.85
C SER A 102 4.82 4.22 5.06
N ASN A 103 5.48 5.39 5.10
CA ASN A 103 6.36 5.82 6.19
C ASN A 103 7.38 4.74 6.64
N GLY A 104 7.97 4.00 5.68
CA GLY A 104 8.97 2.97 5.97
C GLY A 104 8.41 1.62 6.41
N LEU A 105 7.10 1.46 6.54
CA LEU A 105 6.43 0.18 6.68
C LEU A 105 6.01 -0.35 5.32
N LEU A 106 6.31 -1.62 5.09
CA LEU A 106 5.88 -2.38 3.94
C LEU A 106 4.82 -3.39 4.38
N CYS A 107 3.70 -3.44 3.66
CA CYS A 107 2.72 -4.49 3.81
C CYS A 107 2.94 -5.57 2.76
N VAL A 108 3.00 -6.82 3.19
CA VAL A 108 3.29 -7.98 2.35
C VAL A 108 2.19 -9.02 2.49
N TYR A 109 1.72 -9.51 1.35
CA TYR A 109 0.85 -10.67 1.23
C TYR A 109 1.71 -11.89 0.93
N VAL A 110 1.51 -12.96 1.68
CA VAL A 110 2.16 -14.25 1.47
C VAL A 110 1.09 -15.33 1.40
N LYS A 111 1.07 -16.07 0.30
CA LYS A 111 0.22 -17.24 0.15
C LYS A 111 1.07 -18.49 0.28
N ASN A 112 0.77 -19.30 1.25
CA ASN A 112 1.30 -20.63 1.47
C ASN A 112 0.36 -21.68 0.85
N THR A 113 0.74 -22.94 0.86
CA THR A 113 -0.12 -24.04 0.37
C THR A 113 -1.45 -24.14 1.11
N HIS A 114 -1.51 -23.71 2.38
CA HIS A 114 -2.66 -23.85 3.25
C HIS A 114 -3.30 -22.53 3.67
N ASN A 115 -2.50 -21.46 3.79
CA ASN A 115 -2.93 -20.21 4.39
C ASN A 115 -2.55 -19.00 3.53
N VAL A 116 -3.22 -17.91 3.83
CA VAL A 116 -2.87 -16.56 3.39
C VAL A 116 -2.53 -15.74 4.61
N ASP A 117 -1.35 -15.14 4.59
CA ASP A 117 -0.83 -14.34 5.69
C ASP A 117 -0.50 -12.93 5.22
N TYR A 118 -0.70 -11.98 6.10
CA TYR A 118 -0.35 -10.57 5.89
C TYR A 118 0.69 -10.15 6.92
N PHE A 119 1.72 -9.46 6.46
CA PHE A 119 2.81 -9.01 7.32
C PHE A 119 3.04 -7.52 7.14
N LEU A 120 3.28 -6.83 8.25
CA LEU A 120 3.92 -5.53 8.24
C LEU A 120 5.41 -5.72 8.46
N TRP A 121 6.22 -5.16 7.57
CA TRP A 121 7.65 -5.26 7.63
C TRP A 121 8.29 -3.88 7.61
N ASN A 122 9.07 -3.57 8.65
CA ASN A 122 9.88 -2.37 8.69
C ASN A 122 11.27 -2.70 8.13
N LEU A 123 11.54 -2.21 6.92
CA LEU A 123 12.79 -2.49 6.20
C LEU A 123 14.02 -1.93 6.90
N ALA A 124 13.90 -0.81 7.60
CA ALA A 124 15.01 -0.17 8.29
C ALA A 124 15.41 -0.91 9.58
N THR A 125 14.42 -1.35 10.37
CA THR A 125 14.63 -2.09 11.62
C THR A 125 14.73 -3.59 11.43
N ARG A 126 14.37 -4.11 10.24
CA ARG A 126 14.22 -5.54 9.91
C ARG A 126 13.19 -6.28 10.76
N LYS A 127 12.38 -5.56 11.55
CA LYS A 127 11.31 -6.15 12.33
C LYS A 127 10.09 -6.37 11.46
N HIS A 128 9.39 -7.47 11.69
CA HIS A 128 8.12 -7.78 11.05
C HIS A 128 7.07 -8.21 12.07
N ARG A 129 5.81 -8.06 11.69
CA ARG A 129 4.65 -8.45 12.50
C ARG A 129 3.65 -9.14 11.60
N LEU A 130 3.20 -10.32 12.02
CA LEU A 130 2.08 -11.03 11.41
C LEU A 130 0.77 -10.33 11.79
N LEU A 131 -0.08 -10.08 10.79
CA LEU A 131 -1.45 -9.63 11.00
C LEU A 131 -2.35 -10.86 11.01
N LEU A 132 -2.85 -11.23 12.19
CA LEU A 132 -3.68 -12.40 12.35
C LEU A 132 -5.02 -12.19 11.62
N PHE A 133 -5.25 -12.98 10.58
CA PHE A 133 -6.50 -12.94 9.82
C PHE A 133 -7.56 -13.76 10.56
N PRO A 134 -8.77 -13.22 10.82
CA PRO A 134 -9.79 -13.95 11.55
C PRO A 134 -10.29 -15.16 10.76
N PRO A 135 -10.30 -16.37 11.35
CA PRO A 135 -10.82 -17.57 10.69
C PRO A 135 -12.30 -17.45 10.31
N THR A 136 -13.04 -16.61 11.01
CA THR A 136 -14.49 -16.39 10.83
C THR A 136 -14.85 -15.70 9.52
N LEU A 137 -13.88 -15.05 8.88
CA LEU A 137 -14.13 -14.28 7.65
C LEU A 137 -14.10 -15.15 6.36
N GLY A 138 -13.93 -16.47 6.51
CA GLY A 138 -14.03 -17.42 5.39
C GLY A 138 -12.90 -17.32 4.38
N HIS A 139 -13.12 -17.93 3.22
CA HIS A 139 -12.15 -17.91 2.13
C HIS A 139 -12.31 -16.62 1.33
N TYR A 140 -11.52 -15.60 1.65
CA TYR A 140 -11.36 -14.44 0.81
C TYR A 140 -10.35 -14.74 -0.29
N THR A 141 -10.71 -14.45 -1.53
CA THR A 141 -9.80 -14.46 -2.69
C THR A 141 -9.45 -13.01 -3.09
N PRO A 142 -8.51 -12.37 -2.39
CA PRO A 142 -8.32 -10.94 -2.56
C PRO A 142 -7.91 -10.58 -3.98
N ARG A 143 -8.63 -9.65 -4.58
CA ARG A 143 -8.37 -9.11 -5.93
C ARG A 143 -7.47 -7.90 -5.86
N THR A 144 -7.74 -7.00 -4.92
CA THR A 144 -6.98 -5.77 -4.77
C THR A 144 -6.80 -5.40 -3.30
N PHE A 145 -5.85 -4.53 -3.05
CA PHE A 145 -5.42 -4.16 -1.71
C PHE A 145 -5.14 -2.67 -1.64
N GLY A 146 -5.18 -2.12 -0.44
CA GLY A 146 -4.68 -0.80 -0.14
C GLY A 146 -3.99 -0.78 1.22
N PHE A 147 -2.77 -0.28 1.28
CA PHE A 147 -2.07 -0.08 2.55
C PHE A 147 -1.52 1.33 2.62
N GLY A 148 -1.76 2.01 3.73
CA GLY A 148 -1.24 3.34 3.93
C GLY A 148 -1.44 3.90 5.33
N PHE A 149 -0.76 5.00 5.57
CA PHE A 149 -0.95 5.83 6.76
C PHE A 149 -2.14 6.77 6.55
N VAL A 150 -2.99 6.85 7.53
CA VAL A 150 -4.18 7.71 7.59
C VAL A 150 -3.87 8.88 8.51
N PRO A 151 -3.56 10.08 7.97
CA PRO A 151 -3.10 11.21 8.78
C PRO A 151 -4.10 11.66 9.85
N GLU A 152 -5.39 11.62 9.53
CA GLU A 152 -6.46 12.11 10.42
C GLU A 152 -6.57 11.28 11.70
N THR A 153 -6.31 9.98 11.62
CA THR A 153 -6.34 9.06 12.77
C THR A 153 -4.94 8.76 13.30
N SER A 154 -3.90 9.26 12.62
CA SER A 154 -2.48 8.94 12.90
C SER A 154 -2.21 7.44 12.97
N ASP A 155 -2.85 6.65 12.12
CA ASP A 155 -2.80 5.20 12.15
C ASP A 155 -2.53 4.59 10.77
N TYR A 156 -2.20 3.31 10.73
CA TYR A 156 -2.06 2.54 9.51
C TYR A 156 -3.25 1.65 9.29
N LYS A 157 -3.75 1.63 8.06
CA LYS A 157 -4.83 0.72 7.67
C LYS A 157 -4.43 -0.13 6.47
N LEU A 158 -4.90 -1.38 6.49
CA LEU A 158 -4.84 -2.31 5.36
C LEU A 158 -6.28 -2.57 4.90
N LEU A 159 -6.54 -2.24 3.64
CA LEU A 159 -7.80 -2.57 2.96
C LEU A 159 -7.59 -3.81 2.10
N ILE A 160 -8.45 -4.78 2.24
CA ILE A 160 -8.52 -5.97 1.39
C ILE A 160 -9.86 -5.96 0.70
N ILE A 161 -9.85 -6.08 -0.62
CA ILE A 161 -11.08 -6.17 -1.41
C ILE A 161 -11.11 -7.52 -2.10
N ASP A 162 -12.16 -8.26 -1.81
CA ASP A 162 -12.53 -9.48 -2.50
C ASP A 162 -13.62 -9.17 -3.53
N ASP A 163 -13.52 -9.83 -4.65
CA ASP A 163 -14.48 -9.71 -5.73
C ASP A 163 -15.28 -11.02 -5.81
N ALA A 164 -16.42 -11.02 -5.16
CA ALA A 164 -17.40 -12.08 -5.22
C ALA A 164 -18.34 -11.91 -6.42
N SER A 165 -17.82 -11.36 -7.53
CA SER A 165 -18.59 -11.11 -8.75
C SER A 165 -19.14 -12.42 -9.33
N PHE A 166 -20.42 -12.40 -9.63
CA PHE A 166 -21.13 -13.50 -10.27
C PHE A 166 -22.01 -12.95 -11.38
N ASP A 167 -22.08 -13.64 -12.52
CA ASP A 167 -22.94 -13.28 -13.65
C ASP A 167 -22.80 -11.84 -14.19
N GLY A 168 -21.59 -11.29 -14.22
CA GLY A 168 -21.32 -9.95 -14.74
C GLY A 168 -21.72 -8.82 -13.77
N HIS A 169 -22.08 -9.13 -12.52
CA HIS A 169 -22.32 -8.15 -11.49
C HIS A 169 -21.10 -8.05 -10.58
N LEU A 170 -20.50 -6.86 -10.52
CA LEU A 170 -19.46 -6.56 -9.54
C LEU A 170 -20.07 -6.62 -8.13
N ASN A 171 -19.52 -7.49 -7.29
CA ASN A 171 -19.91 -7.60 -5.89
C ASN A 171 -18.65 -7.60 -5.03
N LEU A 172 -18.28 -6.43 -4.55
CA LEU A 172 -17.09 -6.26 -3.74
C LEU A 172 -17.42 -6.45 -2.27
N LYS A 173 -16.62 -7.25 -1.59
CA LYS A 173 -16.55 -7.34 -0.13
C LYS A 173 -15.26 -6.71 0.32
N ALA A 174 -15.30 -5.95 1.39
CA ALA A 174 -14.13 -5.25 1.89
C ALA A 174 -13.87 -5.54 3.37
N LEU A 175 -12.60 -5.73 3.68
CA LEU A 175 -12.09 -5.87 5.03
C LEU A 175 -11.07 -4.78 5.30
N VAL A 176 -11.18 -4.13 6.44
CA VAL A 176 -10.23 -3.12 6.90
C VAL A 176 -9.57 -3.60 8.17
N TYR A 177 -8.25 -3.69 8.14
CA TYR A 177 -7.43 -3.85 9.33
C TYR A 177 -6.95 -2.49 9.82
N THR A 178 -7.01 -2.29 11.13
CA THR A 178 -6.52 -1.08 11.79
C THR A 178 -5.40 -1.45 12.76
N LEU A 179 -4.21 -0.84 12.58
CA LEU A 179 -3.01 -1.25 13.30
C LEU A 179 -3.07 -0.95 14.80
N SER A 180 -3.62 0.20 15.21
CA SER A 180 -3.70 0.61 16.62
C SER A 180 -4.63 -0.28 17.45
N THR A 181 -5.69 -0.79 16.83
CA THR A 181 -6.66 -1.67 17.50
C THR A 181 -6.37 -3.16 17.27
N ASP A 182 -5.40 -3.49 16.40
CA ASP A 182 -5.07 -4.86 16.01
C ASP A 182 -6.29 -5.68 15.60
N SER A 183 -7.21 -5.09 14.86
CA SER A 183 -8.50 -5.69 14.57
C SER A 183 -8.92 -5.51 13.12
N TRP A 184 -9.72 -6.46 12.64
CA TRP A 184 -10.36 -6.46 11.34
C TRP A 184 -11.82 -6.06 11.46
N LYS A 185 -12.29 -5.31 10.49
CA LYS A 185 -13.69 -4.91 10.35
C LYS A 185 -14.15 -5.20 8.93
N GLU A 186 -15.28 -5.88 8.80
CA GLU A 186 -15.97 -6.00 7.51
C GLU A 186 -16.69 -4.68 7.22
N VAL A 187 -16.59 -4.24 5.97
CA VAL A 187 -17.16 -2.98 5.50
C VAL A 187 -18.09 -3.29 4.35
N GLU A 188 -19.22 -2.60 4.31
CA GLU A 188 -20.14 -2.69 3.20
C GLU A 188 -19.42 -2.40 1.88
N GLY A 189 -19.53 -3.34 0.97
CA GLY A 189 -18.86 -3.29 -0.32
C GLY A 189 -19.65 -2.49 -1.35
N VAL A 190 -19.27 -2.64 -2.61
CA VAL A 190 -19.93 -2.00 -3.75
C VAL A 190 -20.46 -3.08 -4.67
N THR A 191 -21.74 -2.94 -5.03
CA THR A 191 -22.35 -3.71 -6.10
C THR A 191 -22.54 -2.83 -7.33
N ALA A 192 -22.18 -3.33 -8.51
CA ALA A 192 -22.39 -2.62 -9.76
C ALA A 192 -22.61 -3.61 -10.92
N SER A 193 -23.66 -3.37 -11.69
CA SER A 193 -23.96 -4.21 -12.87
C SER A 193 -22.92 -3.98 -13.96
N ARG A 194 -22.59 -5.06 -14.68
CA ARG A 194 -21.69 -5.06 -15.86
C ARG A 194 -20.37 -4.32 -15.59
N SER A 195 -19.82 -4.49 -14.39
CA SER A 195 -18.58 -3.83 -13.97
C SER A 195 -17.57 -4.84 -13.43
N TYR A 196 -16.28 -4.53 -13.53
CA TYR A 196 -15.19 -5.35 -12.97
C TYR A 196 -14.02 -4.47 -12.53
N LEU A 197 -13.25 -4.97 -11.57
CA LEU A 197 -12.02 -4.32 -11.13
C LEU A 197 -10.90 -4.48 -12.17
N SER A 198 -10.09 -3.44 -12.31
CA SER A 198 -8.84 -3.55 -13.06
C SER A 198 -7.89 -4.51 -12.32
N PRO A 199 -7.21 -5.43 -13.04
CA PRO A 199 -6.19 -6.27 -12.40
C PRO A 199 -4.90 -5.50 -12.04
N LYS A 200 -4.89 -4.19 -12.22
CA LYS A 200 -3.74 -3.31 -12.04
C LYS A 200 -3.60 -2.81 -10.59
N ILE A 201 -2.56 -2.01 -10.35
CA ILE A 201 -2.20 -1.57 -9.01
C ILE A 201 -3.12 -0.42 -8.57
N SER A 202 -3.73 -0.60 -7.42
CA SER A 202 -4.42 0.46 -6.67
C SER A 202 -3.42 1.41 -6.00
N VAL A 203 -3.88 2.62 -5.66
CA VAL A 203 -3.05 3.65 -5.04
C VAL A 203 -3.70 4.15 -3.76
N VAL A 204 -2.89 4.33 -2.72
CA VAL A 204 -3.33 4.98 -1.47
C VAL A 204 -2.62 6.32 -1.31
N VAL A 205 -3.40 7.39 -1.21
CA VAL A 205 -2.91 8.76 -1.05
C VAL A 205 -3.68 9.43 0.08
N GLN A 206 -2.99 9.89 1.12
CA GLN A 206 -3.58 10.63 2.24
C GLN A 206 -4.83 9.95 2.85
N GLY A 207 -4.75 8.66 3.15
CA GLY A 207 -5.87 7.91 3.73
C GLY A 207 -7.03 7.63 2.76
N MET A 208 -6.85 7.91 1.48
CA MET A 208 -7.80 7.58 0.42
C MET A 208 -7.22 6.51 -0.49
N TRP A 209 -7.93 5.42 -0.66
CA TRP A 209 -7.60 4.38 -1.63
C TRP A 209 -8.36 4.63 -2.94
N TYR A 210 -7.70 4.36 -4.06
CA TYR A 210 -8.23 4.51 -5.41
C TYR A 210 -7.92 3.29 -6.26
N ASP A 211 -8.90 2.85 -7.05
CA ASP A 211 -8.71 1.81 -8.07
C ASP A 211 -9.56 2.11 -9.30
N LEU A 212 -9.22 1.46 -10.40
CA LEU A 212 -9.98 1.55 -11.65
C LEU A 212 -11.00 0.41 -11.72
N ILE A 213 -12.25 0.78 -11.97
CA ILE A 213 -13.30 -0.15 -12.38
C ILE A 213 -13.68 0.13 -13.81
N PHE A 214 -14.06 -0.91 -14.55
CA PHE A 214 -14.57 -0.79 -15.90
C PHE A 214 -16.02 -1.24 -15.93
N ARG A 215 -16.88 -0.38 -16.52
CA ARG A 215 -18.27 -0.73 -16.82
C ARG A 215 -18.39 -1.08 -18.29
N GLU A 216 -19.12 -2.13 -18.61
CA GLU A 216 -19.45 -2.51 -19.98
C GLU A 216 -20.75 -1.82 -20.39
N GLU A 217 -20.69 -1.01 -21.44
CA GLU A 217 -21.83 -0.36 -22.08
C GLU A 217 -22.10 -1.02 -23.44
N GLU A 218 -23.37 -1.14 -23.77
CA GLU A 218 -23.77 -1.65 -25.09
C GLU A 218 -23.24 -0.71 -26.19
N ASN A 219 -22.62 -1.30 -27.19
CA ASN A 219 -22.06 -0.58 -28.32
C ASN A 219 -22.86 -0.91 -29.58
N ILE A 220 -23.86 -0.06 -29.89
CA ILE A 220 -24.69 -0.22 -31.07
C ILE A 220 -24.25 0.82 -32.10
N VAL A 221 -23.66 0.37 -33.19
CA VAL A 221 -23.26 1.21 -34.33
C VAL A 221 -24.07 0.82 -35.55
N GLN A 222 -24.84 1.80 -36.09
CA GLN A 222 -25.74 1.60 -37.26
C GLN A 222 -26.72 0.42 -37.08
N GLY A 223 -27.29 0.27 -35.88
CA GLY A 223 -28.22 -0.80 -35.56
C GLY A 223 -27.60 -2.21 -35.38
N THR A 224 -26.28 -2.34 -35.46
CA THR A 224 -25.56 -3.58 -35.23
C THR A 224 -24.90 -3.59 -33.88
N LEU A 225 -25.16 -4.62 -33.07
CA LEU A 225 -24.51 -4.84 -31.77
C LEU A 225 -23.03 -5.18 -32.02
N ARG A 226 -22.13 -4.42 -31.45
CA ARG A 226 -20.68 -4.64 -31.44
C ARG A 226 -20.20 -5.05 -30.06
N GLU A 227 -18.90 -5.36 -29.94
CA GLU A 227 -18.30 -5.63 -28.63
C GLU A 227 -18.63 -4.48 -27.65
N PRO A 228 -18.99 -4.81 -26.40
CA PRO A 228 -19.32 -3.81 -25.39
C PRO A 228 -18.20 -2.77 -25.21
N ARG A 229 -18.57 -1.53 -25.10
CA ARG A 229 -17.64 -0.45 -24.79
C ARG A 229 -17.29 -0.51 -23.31
N LYS A 230 -15.99 -0.47 -22.99
CA LYS A 230 -15.49 -0.44 -21.61
C LYS A 230 -15.29 1.01 -21.18
N VAL A 231 -16.10 1.46 -20.23
CA VAL A 231 -16.01 2.81 -19.70
C VAL A 231 -15.30 2.77 -18.34
N PRO A 232 -14.13 3.41 -18.20
CA PRO A 232 -13.40 3.43 -16.95
C PRO A 232 -14.04 4.42 -15.97
N SER A 233 -14.08 4.04 -14.70
CA SER A 233 -14.46 4.88 -13.57
C SER A 233 -13.45 4.68 -12.44
N ILE A 234 -13.26 5.67 -11.60
CA ILE A 234 -12.43 5.53 -10.39
C ILE A 234 -13.31 5.13 -9.22
N LEU A 235 -12.97 4.02 -8.61
CA LEU A 235 -13.52 3.62 -7.32
C LEU A 235 -12.62 4.20 -6.22
N LYS A 236 -13.24 4.82 -5.25
CA LYS A 236 -12.57 5.48 -4.14
C LYS A 236 -13.06 4.90 -2.82
N PHE A 237 -12.14 4.65 -1.89
CA PHE A 237 -12.45 4.25 -0.52
C PHE A 237 -11.83 5.23 0.47
N ASN A 238 -12.66 5.77 1.36
CA ASN A 238 -12.22 6.64 2.44
C ASN A 238 -11.82 5.78 3.66
N MET A 239 -10.53 5.68 3.93
CA MET A 239 -10.00 4.86 5.03
C MET A 239 -10.29 5.47 6.43
N VAL A 240 -10.73 6.74 6.53
CA VAL A 240 -11.15 7.36 7.80
C VAL A 240 -12.57 6.92 8.14
N LYS A 241 -13.47 7.06 7.15
CA LYS A 241 -14.91 6.81 7.32
C LYS A 241 -15.30 5.36 7.01
N ASP A 242 -14.40 4.57 6.45
CA ASP A 242 -14.62 3.20 5.97
C ASP A 242 -15.80 3.10 4.99
N VAL A 243 -15.84 3.99 3.97
CA VAL A 243 -16.91 4.03 2.97
C VAL A 243 -16.36 4.13 1.55
N PHE A 244 -17.04 3.43 0.63
CA PHE A 244 -16.81 3.56 -0.81
C PHE A 244 -17.54 4.72 -1.41
N SER A 245 -16.97 5.30 -2.48
CA SER A 245 -17.64 6.23 -3.37
C SER A 245 -17.08 6.07 -4.78
N LYS A 246 -17.92 6.28 -5.78
CA LYS A 246 -17.53 6.34 -7.18
C LYS A 246 -17.21 7.77 -7.59
N ILE A 247 -16.24 7.93 -8.48
CA ILE A 247 -16.01 9.15 -9.23
C ILE A 247 -16.35 8.80 -10.68
N GLU A 248 -17.48 9.27 -11.18
CA GLU A 248 -17.99 8.85 -12.50
C GLU A 248 -17.50 9.73 -13.65
N ASP A 249 -16.96 10.93 -13.37
CA ASP A 249 -16.79 11.96 -14.39
C ASP A 249 -15.37 12.09 -14.94
N GLY A 250 -15.29 12.14 -16.27
CA GLY A 250 -14.24 12.83 -16.99
C GLY A 250 -12.95 12.08 -17.27
N LEU A 251 -12.92 10.75 -17.17
CA LEU A 251 -11.77 10.02 -17.64
C LEU A 251 -11.78 9.97 -19.18
N PRO A 252 -10.81 10.64 -19.88
CA PRO A 252 -10.72 10.53 -21.32
C PRO A 252 -10.42 9.09 -21.69
N TYR A 253 -11.35 8.45 -22.37
CA TYR A 253 -11.24 7.07 -22.78
C TYR A 253 -11.42 6.95 -24.30
N ASP A 254 -10.41 6.40 -24.96
CA ASP A 254 -10.48 5.95 -26.32
C ASP A 254 -10.43 4.42 -26.31
N ASN A 255 -11.34 3.77 -27.03
CA ASN A 255 -11.46 2.31 -27.11
C ASN A 255 -10.15 1.61 -27.53
N ALA A 256 -9.28 2.31 -28.28
CA ALA A 256 -7.97 1.79 -28.68
C ALA A 256 -6.98 1.70 -27.48
N CYS A 257 -7.26 2.36 -26.36
CA CYS A 257 -6.35 2.57 -25.24
C CYS A 257 -6.64 1.82 -23.96
N GLY A 258 -7.74 1.10 -23.88
CA GLY A 258 -8.23 0.50 -22.64
C GLY A 258 -7.29 -0.46 -21.90
N ARG A 259 -6.20 -0.87 -22.54
CA ARG A 259 -5.21 -1.79 -21.91
C ARG A 259 -4.12 -1.10 -21.10
N ASN A 260 -3.97 0.23 -21.20
CA ASN A 260 -2.80 0.96 -20.66
C ASN A 260 -3.13 2.05 -19.62
N LEU A 261 -4.33 2.04 -19.04
CA LEU A 261 -4.64 2.91 -17.92
C LEU A 261 -4.01 2.37 -16.63
N ASN A 262 -3.30 3.26 -15.91
CA ASN A 262 -2.75 2.97 -14.59
C ASN A 262 -3.01 4.15 -13.67
N LEU A 263 -3.20 3.85 -12.39
CA LEU A 263 -3.21 4.86 -11.34
C LEU A 263 -1.79 5.03 -10.79
N MET A 264 -1.40 6.27 -10.55
CA MET A 264 -0.13 6.59 -9.90
C MET A 264 -0.28 7.81 -9.00
N GLU A 265 0.49 7.87 -7.92
CA GLU A 265 0.64 9.09 -7.14
C GLU A 265 1.65 10.01 -7.84
N TYR A 266 1.24 11.23 -8.18
CA TYR A 266 2.11 12.25 -8.71
C TYR A 266 2.06 13.50 -7.83
N LYS A 267 3.19 13.91 -7.23
CA LYS A 267 3.30 15.08 -6.34
C LYS A 267 2.18 15.17 -5.29
N ARG A 268 1.80 14.04 -4.69
CA ARG A 268 0.67 13.88 -3.75
C ARG A 268 -0.74 14.05 -4.37
N ILE A 269 -0.85 14.02 -5.67
CA ILE A 269 -2.13 14.01 -6.39
C ILE A 269 -2.27 12.66 -7.07
N THR A 270 -3.42 12.03 -6.91
CA THR A 270 -3.72 10.81 -7.66
C THR A 270 -4.00 11.17 -9.10
N CYS A 271 -3.18 10.63 -9.99
CA CYS A 271 -3.33 10.80 -11.43
C CYS A 271 -3.55 9.44 -12.08
N TYR A 272 -4.26 9.42 -13.18
CA TYR A 272 -4.20 8.31 -14.10
C TYR A 272 -3.40 8.71 -15.34
N GLY A 273 -2.67 7.79 -15.89
CA GLY A 273 -1.82 8.06 -17.05
C GLY A 273 -1.80 6.90 -18.03
N ARG A 274 -1.49 7.25 -19.26
CA ARG A 274 -1.24 6.30 -20.35
C ARG A 274 0.25 5.94 -20.33
N LEU A 275 0.58 4.67 -20.18
CA LEU A 275 1.93 4.22 -20.49
C LEU A 275 2.03 4.13 -22.02
N GLN A 276 2.85 5.00 -22.60
CA GLN A 276 3.28 4.82 -23.98
C GLN A 276 4.27 3.64 -23.97
N GLY A 277 3.88 2.55 -24.64
CA GLY A 277 4.75 1.42 -24.93
C GLY A 277 5.64 1.72 -26.13
#